data_e812a04386c97fcdf51e389e560fad65
#
_entry.id   e812a04386c97fcdf51e389e560fad65
#
_cell.length_a   1.000
_cell.length_b   1.000
_cell.length_c   1.000
_cell.angle_alpha   90.00
_cell.angle_beta   90.00
_cell.angle_gamma   90.00
#
_symmetry.space_group_name_H-M   'P 1'
#
loop_
_entity.id
_entity.type
_entity.pdbx_description
1 polymer ?
#
loop_
_entity_poly.entity_id
_entity_poly.type
_entity_poly.pdbx_seq_one_letter_code
_entity_poly.pdbx_strand_id
1 'polypeptide(L)'
;MRQFIIASHAHFATGIKESTELLTGSRDNVHDLSMYVDGRDDVATEASRVIDGISADDDLVICTDLFGGSVNNEFTKIVQTRPNTYLVTNMNLPLLIQLFFSDESTPTEQVIRDIVAADDTRVKFVNDLIAETDDEDEF
;
A
#
# COMPACT_ATOMS: atom_id res chain seq x y z
N MET A 1 6.17 10.87 -11.85
CA MET A 1 5.22 9.74 -11.81
C MET A 1 5.24 9.12 -10.43
N ARG A 2 4.15 8.55 -9.99
CA ARG A 2 4.05 7.91 -8.67
C ARG A 2 4.14 6.40 -8.84
N GLN A 3 5.10 5.77 -8.17
CA GLN A 3 5.31 4.33 -8.20
C GLN A 3 4.89 3.72 -6.87
N PHE A 4 4.44 2.49 -6.90
CA PHE A 4 3.96 1.78 -5.72
C PHE A 4 4.67 0.43 -5.57
N ILE A 5 5.11 0.14 -4.35
CA ILE A 5 5.54 -1.21 -3.97
C ILE A 5 4.58 -1.69 -2.89
N ILE A 6 4.01 -2.87 -3.07
CA ILE A 6 3.20 -3.53 -2.04
C ILE A 6 3.96 -4.76 -1.57
N ALA A 7 4.29 -4.81 -0.30
CA ALA A 7 5.16 -5.83 0.26
C ALA A 7 4.54 -6.49 1.48
N SER A 8 4.72 -7.79 1.61
CA SER A 8 4.10 -8.56 2.68
C SER A 8 4.89 -9.79 3.07
N HIS A 9 4.50 -10.38 4.20
CA HIS A 9 4.83 -11.75 4.52
C HIS A 9 3.95 -12.66 3.65
N ALA A 10 4.53 -13.74 3.14
CA ALA A 10 3.85 -14.70 2.27
C ALA A 10 3.15 -14.01 1.08
N HIS A 11 2.15 -14.64 0.50
CA HIS A 11 1.54 -14.20 -0.76
C HIS A 11 0.48 -13.10 -0.60
N PHE A 12 0.40 -12.46 0.55
CA PHE A 12 -0.62 -11.42 0.76
C PHE A 12 -0.48 -10.27 -0.24
N ALA A 13 0.73 -9.80 -0.50
CA ALA A 13 0.97 -8.72 -1.46
C ALA A 13 0.52 -9.12 -2.87
N THR A 14 0.90 -10.30 -3.32
CA THR A 14 0.49 -10.82 -4.63
C THR A 14 -1.03 -10.95 -4.72
N GLY A 15 -1.68 -11.45 -3.68
CA GLY A 15 -3.13 -11.63 -3.64
C GLY A 15 -3.90 -10.32 -3.62
N ILE A 16 -3.46 -9.35 -2.83
CA ILE A 16 -4.15 -8.05 -2.79
C ILE A 16 -3.94 -7.27 -4.08
N LYS A 17 -2.77 -7.41 -4.73
CA LYS A 17 -2.55 -6.86 -6.07
C LYS A 17 -3.53 -7.46 -7.08
N GLU A 18 -3.71 -8.76 -7.05
CA GLU A 18 -4.68 -9.45 -7.90
C GLU A 18 -6.10 -8.91 -7.69
N SER A 19 -6.48 -8.68 -6.44
CA SER A 19 -7.78 -8.10 -6.12
C SER A 19 -7.95 -6.68 -6.65
N THR A 20 -6.92 -5.84 -6.55
CA THR A 20 -6.97 -4.49 -7.12
C THR A 20 -7.08 -4.53 -8.64
N GLU A 21 -6.38 -5.45 -9.29
CA GLU A 21 -6.45 -5.61 -10.74
C GLU A 21 -7.84 -6.06 -11.21
N LEU A 22 -8.48 -6.95 -10.45
CA LEU A 22 -9.85 -7.37 -10.75
C LEU A 22 -10.83 -6.19 -10.70
N LEU A 23 -10.65 -5.31 -9.71
CA LEU A 23 -11.57 -4.21 -9.46
C LEU A 23 -11.27 -2.98 -10.33
N THR A 24 -10.01 -2.72 -10.65
CA THR A 24 -9.58 -1.44 -11.24
C THR A 24 -8.72 -1.59 -12.49
N GLY A 25 -8.37 -2.80 -12.89
CA GLY A 25 -7.45 -3.05 -14.02
C GLY A 25 -5.99 -3.07 -13.62
N SER A 26 -5.16 -3.59 -14.50
CA SER A 26 -3.72 -3.69 -14.31
C SER A 26 -3.03 -2.33 -14.41
N ARG A 27 -1.94 -2.17 -13.64
CA ARG A 27 -1.14 -0.94 -13.62
C ARG A 27 0.34 -1.28 -13.69
N ASP A 28 1.06 -0.60 -14.58
CA ASP A 28 2.50 -0.84 -14.77
C ASP A 28 3.34 -0.25 -13.62
N ASN A 29 2.77 0.65 -12.83
CA ASN A 29 3.47 1.33 -11.74
C ASN A 29 3.24 0.69 -10.37
N VAL A 30 2.68 -0.51 -10.31
CA VAL A 30 2.45 -1.26 -9.07
C VAL A 30 3.30 -2.52 -9.08
N HIS A 31 4.16 -2.66 -8.08
CA HIS A 31 5.11 -3.78 -7.94
C HIS A 31 4.81 -4.52 -6.64
N ASP A 32 4.63 -5.84 -6.70
CA ASP A 32 4.38 -6.64 -5.51
C ASP A 32 5.61 -7.40 -5.06
N LEU A 33 5.72 -7.62 -3.76
CA LEU A 33 6.83 -8.32 -3.14
C LEU A 33 6.31 -9.21 -2.01
N SER A 34 6.18 -10.51 -2.31
CA SER A 34 5.75 -11.52 -1.34
C SER A 34 6.99 -12.19 -0.73
N MET A 35 7.27 -11.86 0.52
CA MET A 35 8.48 -12.32 1.20
C MET A 35 8.26 -13.65 1.92
N TYR A 36 9.34 -14.39 2.11
CA TYR A 36 9.40 -15.66 2.83
C TYR A 36 8.65 -16.80 2.15
N VAL A 37 8.39 -16.66 0.85
CA VAL A 37 7.83 -17.71 -0.01
C VAL A 37 8.62 -17.72 -1.32
N ASP A 38 8.59 -18.84 -2.01
CA ASP A 38 9.19 -18.98 -3.34
C ASP A 38 10.70 -18.63 -3.36
N GLY A 39 11.40 -18.91 -2.25
CA GLY A 39 12.84 -18.68 -2.13
C GLY A 39 13.26 -17.23 -1.85
N ARG A 40 12.31 -16.34 -1.58
CA ARG A 40 12.59 -14.94 -1.26
C ARG A 40 12.69 -14.74 0.25
N ASP A 41 13.88 -14.86 0.81
CA ASP A 41 14.10 -14.81 2.25
C ASP A 41 14.78 -13.52 2.73
N ASP A 42 15.39 -12.76 1.82
CA ASP A 42 16.15 -11.55 2.16
C ASP A 42 15.41 -10.32 1.66
N VAL A 43 14.75 -9.61 2.58
CA VAL A 43 13.95 -8.42 2.25
C VAL A 43 14.82 -7.33 1.63
N ALA A 44 16.01 -7.09 2.16
CA ALA A 44 16.89 -6.04 1.65
C ALA A 44 17.27 -6.29 0.18
N THR A 45 17.62 -7.52 -0.15
CA THR A 45 18.00 -7.92 -1.52
C THR A 45 16.80 -7.76 -2.47
N GLU A 46 15.63 -8.25 -2.06
CA GLU A 46 14.42 -8.21 -2.89
C GLU A 46 13.93 -6.79 -3.08
N ALA A 47 13.96 -5.98 -2.02
CA ALA A 47 13.59 -4.57 -2.09
C ALA A 47 14.51 -3.78 -3.02
N SER A 48 15.82 -3.99 -2.92
CA SER A 48 16.80 -3.31 -3.79
C SER A 48 16.57 -3.65 -5.24
N ARG A 49 16.28 -4.92 -5.54
CA ARG A 49 16.04 -5.36 -6.92
C ARG A 49 14.83 -4.61 -7.54
N VAL A 50 13.76 -4.47 -6.79
CA VAL A 50 12.58 -3.75 -7.28
C VAL A 50 12.86 -2.25 -7.41
N ILE A 51 13.48 -1.65 -6.40
CA ILE A 51 13.74 -0.21 -6.35
C ILE A 51 14.72 0.22 -7.44
N ASP A 52 15.72 -0.60 -7.72
CA ASP A 52 16.70 -0.31 -8.79
C ASP A 52 16.04 -0.19 -10.17
N GLY A 53 14.88 -0.79 -10.35
CA GLY A 53 14.10 -0.66 -11.57
C GLY A 53 13.18 0.58 -11.62
N ILE A 54 13.15 1.38 -10.56
CA ILE A 54 12.30 2.57 -10.46
C ILE A 54 13.16 3.82 -10.60
N SER A 55 12.72 4.77 -11.42
CA SER A 55 13.43 6.03 -11.59
C SER A 55 13.60 6.77 -10.27
N ALA A 56 14.81 7.29 -10.01
CA ALA A 56 15.09 8.10 -8.82
C ALA A 56 14.27 9.39 -8.79
N ASP A 57 13.76 9.84 -9.93
CA ASP A 57 12.96 11.06 -10.05
C ASP A 57 11.48 10.82 -9.73
N ASP A 58 11.05 9.57 -9.67
CA ASP A 58 9.67 9.21 -9.34
C ASP A 58 9.46 9.21 -7.83
N ASP A 59 8.27 9.62 -7.40
CA ASP A 59 7.82 9.39 -6.04
C ASP A 59 7.55 7.90 -5.85
N LEU A 60 7.94 7.36 -4.70
CA LEU A 60 7.73 5.96 -4.36
C LEU A 60 6.89 5.84 -3.10
N VAL A 61 5.76 5.19 -3.22
CA VAL A 61 4.90 4.86 -2.08
C VAL A 61 4.99 3.36 -1.81
N ILE A 62 5.45 3.00 -0.64
CA ILE A 62 5.60 1.60 -0.21
C ILE A 62 4.49 1.29 0.78
N CYS A 63 3.74 0.23 0.51
CA CYS A 63 2.68 -0.23 1.40
C CYS A 63 3.04 -1.62 1.93
N THR A 64 2.98 -1.78 3.25
CA THR A 64 3.31 -3.04 3.91
C THR A 64 2.10 -3.61 4.64
N ASP A 65 2.18 -4.91 4.97
CA ASP A 65 1.07 -5.65 5.56
C ASP A 65 0.83 -5.30 7.03
N LEU A 66 1.91 -5.16 7.82
CA LEU A 66 1.77 -4.82 9.24
C LEU A 66 2.94 -3.98 9.74
N PHE A 67 2.70 -3.23 10.81
CA PHE A 67 3.68 -2.35 11.40
C PHE A 67 4.67 -3.13 12.26
N GLY A 68 5.96 -2.81 12.14
CA GLY A 68 7.00 -3.34 13.03
C GLY A 68 7.54 -4.73 12.67
N GLY A 69 7.07 -5.38 11.62
CA GLY A 69 7.65 -6.63 11.15
C GLY A 69 8.92 -6.43 10.35
N SER A 70 9.63 -7.51 10.02
CA SER A 70 10.89 -7.46 9.28
C SER A 70 10.76 -6.77 7.93
N VAL A 71 9.64 -6.96 7.24
CA VAL A 71 9.37 -6.29 5.96
C VAL A 71 9.29 -4.78 6.18
N ASN A 72 8.47 -4.35 7.13
CA ASN A 72 8.29 -2.93 7.43
C ASN A 72 9.59 -2.27 7.90
N ASN A 73 10.37 -2.98 8.73
CA ASN A 73 11.62 -2.44 9.26
C ASN A 73 12.64 -2.17 8.16
N GLU A 74 12.75 -3.05 7.18
CA GLU A 74 13.67 -2.87 6.07
C GLU A 74 13.26 -1.67 5.21
N PHE A 75 11.98 -1.52 4.91
CA PHE A 75 11.50 -0.38 4.15
C PHE A 75 11.59 0.94 4.93
N THR A 76 11.52 0.90 6.25
CA THR A 76 11.78 2.08 7.09
C THR A 76 13.18 2.64 6.84
N LYS A 77 14.18 1.78 6.71
CA LYS A 77 15.54 2.21 6.38
C LYS A 77 15.61 2.88 5.01
N ILE A 78 14.90 2.33 4.05
CA ILE A 78 14.89 2.86 2.67
C ILE A 78 14.26 4.26 2.64
N VAL A 79 13.17 4.47 3.35
CA VAL A 79 12.51 5.79 3.45
C VAL A 79 13.45 6.85 4.02
N GLN A 80 14.32 6.45 4.94
CA GLN A 80 15.29 7.36 5.57
C GLN A 80 16.42 7.78 4.63
N THR A 81 16.65 7.03 3.56
CA THR A 81 17.80 7.26 2.66
C THR A 81 17.45 7.64 1.24
N ARG A 82 16.30 7.21 0.73
CA ARG A 82 15.84 7.55 -0.63
C ARG A 82 14.89 8.73 -0.58
N PRO A 83 15.17 9.83 -1.32
CA PRO A 83 14.25 10.98 -1.37
C PRO A 83 12.92 10.61 -2.04
N ASN A 84 11.89 11.38 -1.76
CA ASN A 84 10.55 11.23 -2.35
C ASN A 84 9.97 9.81 -2.16
N THR A 85 10.21 9.25 -0.99
CA THR A 85 9.82 7.88 -0.65
C THR A 85 8.99 7.88 0.63
N TYR A 86 7.88 7.19 0.59
CA TYR A 86 6.86 7.21 1.65
C TYR A 86 6.47 5.78 2.02
N LEU A 87 6.24 5.52 3.29
CA LEU A 87 5.89 4.20 3.79
C LEU A 87 4.54 4.25 4.50
N VAL A 88 3.63 3.39 4.07
CA VAL A 88 2.31 3.21 4.67
C VAL A 88 2.17 1.76 5.07
N THR A 89 1.70 1.50 6.27
CA THR A 89 1.52 0.13 6.76
C THR A 89 0.06 -0.19 7.05
N ASN A 90 -0.21 -1.44 7.42
CA ASN A 90 -1.58 -1.95 7.59
C ASN A 90 -2.41 -1.78 6.32
N MET A 91 -1.80 -2.05 5.17
CA MET A 91 -2.47 -1.86 3.89
C MET A 91 -3.75 -2.68 3.80
N ASN A 92 -4.73 -2.09 3.18
CA ASN A 92 -6.00 -2.74 2.88
C ASN A 92 -6.45 -2.35 1.47
N LEU A 93 -7.47 -3.03 0.99
CA LEU A 93 -7.94 -2.84 -0.38
C LEU A 93 -8.45 -1.42 -0.65
N PRO A 94 -9.29 -0.80 0.22
CA PRO A 94 -9.73 0.58 0.00
C PRO A 94 -8.58 1.58 -0.04
N LEU A 95 -7.57 1.41 0.81
CA LEU A 95 -6.38 2.26 0.82
C LEU A 95 -5.64 2.20 -0.52
N LEU A 96 -5.38 0.99 -1.00
CA LEU A 96 -4.63 0.79 -2.25
C LEU A 96 -5.38 1.37 -3.45
N ILE A 97 -6.68 1.13 -3.54
CA ILE A 97 -7.51 1.65 -4.63
C ILE A 97 -7.43 3.18 -4.66
N GLN A 98 -7.57 3.83 -3.53
CA GLN A 98 -7.51 5.29 -3.46
C GLN A 98 -6.13 5.83 -3.81
N LEU A 99 -5.06 5.18 -3.36
CA LEU A 99 -3.71 5.56 -3.73
C LEU A 99 -3.49 5.45 -5.25
N PHE A 100 -3.94 4.35 -5.85
CA PHE A 100 -3.73 4.12 -7.29
C PHE A 100 -4.49 5.11 -8.16
N PHE A 101 -5.63 5.60 -7.71
CA PHE A 101 -6.43 6.60 -8.42
C PHE A 101 -6.12 8.04 -8.02
N SER A 102 -5.14 8.26 -7.14
CA SER A 102 -4.84 9.60 -6.64
C SER A 102 -4.34 10.52 -7.75
N ASP A 103 -4.65 11.80 -7.60
CA ASP A 103 -4.23 12.84 -8.53
C ASP A 103 -2.73 13.10 -8.41
N GLU A 104 -1.99 12.91 -9.48
CA GLU A 104 -0.54 13.14 -9.51
C GLU A 104 -0.17 14.62 -9.42
N SER A 105 -1.10 15.54 -9.63
CA SER A 105 -0.85 16.96 -9.43
C SER A 105 -0.85 17.38 -7.96
N THR A 106 -1.45 16.57 -7.08
CA THR A 106 -1.41 16.78 -5.63
C THR A 106 -0.13 16.18 -5.05
N PRO A 107 0.58 16.89 -4.15
CA PRO A 107 1.78 16.33 -3.52
C PRO A 107 1.51 14.97 -2.87
N THR A 108 2.40 14.03 -3.07
CA THR A 108 2.22 12.65 -2.61
C THR A 108 1.99 12.57 -1.11
N GLU A 109 2.73 13.33 -0.32
CA GLU A 109 2.56 13.36 1.13
C GLU A 109 1.13 13.77 1.51
N GLN A 110 0.56 14.76 0.85
CA GLN A 110 -0.79 15.22 1.11
C GLN A 110 -1.82 14.16 0.75
N VAL A 111 -1.66 13.53 -0.40
CA VAL A 111 -2.51 12.40 -0.83
C VAL A 111 -2.53 11.31 0.23
N ILE A 112 -1.36 10.92 0.72
CA ILE A 112 -1.26 9.85 1.73
C ILE A 112 -1.96 10.28 3.03
N ARG A 113 -1.72 11.49 3.50
CA ARG A 113 -2.35 11.99 4.74
C ARG A 113 -3.87 12.00 4.63
N ASP A 114 -4.40 12.44 3.50
CA ASP A 114 -5.85 12.49 3.26
C ASP A 114 -6.47 11.09 3.24
N ILE A 115 -5.82 10.16 2.56
CA ILE A 115 -6.33 8.78 2.44
C ILE A 115 -6.25 8.04 3.78
N VAL A 116 -5.15 8.18 4.50
CA VAL A 116 -4.98 7.54 5.81
C VAL A 116 -6.00 8.06 6.83
N ALA A 117 -6.36 9.33 6.75
CA ALA A 117 -7.35 9.94 7.63
C ALA A 117 -8.80 9.67 7.21
N ALA A 118 -9.03 9.16 5.99
CA ALA A 118 -10.37 8.95 5.47
C ALA A 118 -11.10 7.83 6.22
N ASP A 119 -12.39 8.02 6.44
CA ASP A 119 -13.21 7.04 7.15
C ASP A 119 -13.32 5.71 6.40
N ASP A 120 -13.38 5.76 5.08
CA ASP A 120 -13.58 4.57 4.24
C ASP A 120 -12.34 3.68 4.10
N THR A 121 -11.19 4.11 4.61
CA THR A 121 -9.98 3.26 4.66
C THR A 121 -9.80 2.54 6.00
N ARG A 122 -10.67 2.80 6.96
CA ARG A 122 -10.62 2.18 8.29
C ARG A 122 -11.27 0.82 8.32
N VAL A 123 -10.79 -0.02 9.22
CA VAL A 123 -11.52 -1.23 9.61
C VAL A 123 -12.82 -0.80 10.29
N LYS A 124 -13.92 -1.44 9.94
CA LYS A 124 -15.26 -1.09 10.44
C LYS A 124 -15.94 -2.28 11.08
N PHE A 125 -16.63 -2.04 12.21
CA PHE A 125 -17.53 -3.02 12.81
C PHE A 125 -18.94 -2.74 12.29
N VAL A 126 -19.36 -3.50 11.31
CA VAL A 126 -20.61 -3.25 10.58
C VAL A 126 -21.83 -3.29 11.50
N ASN A 127 -21.81 -4.12 12.55
CA ASN A 127 -22.92 -4.18 13.50
C ASN A 127 -23.21 -2.83 14.15
N ASP A 128 -22.17 -2.07 14.49
CA ASP A 128 -22.36 -0.72 15.06
C ASP A 128 -22.92 0.25 14.02
N LEU A 129 -22.51 0.14 12.76
CA LEU A 129 -23.03 0.96 11.69
C LEU A 129 -24.52 0.71 11.45
N ILE A 130 -24.94 -0.56 11.49
CA ILE A 130 -26.35 -0.93 11.35
C ILE A 130 -27.17 -0.33 12.50
N ALA A 131 -26.66 -0.38 13.72
CA ALA A 131 -27.33 0.18 14.89
C ALA A 131 -27.49 1.71 14.78
N GLU A 132 -26.49 2.41 14.26
CA GLU A 132 -26.51 3.87 14.05
C GLU A 132 -27.52 4.29 12.98
N THR A 133 -27.73 3.47 11.95
CA THR A 133 -28.60 3.81 10.81
C THR A 133 -29.94 3.11 10.87
N ASP A 134 -30.25 2.40 11.96
CA ASP A 134 -31.47 1.62 12.11
C ASP A 134 -32.72 2.47 11.91
N ASP A 135 -32.69 3.74 12.35
CA ASP A 135 -33.81 4.67 12.19
C ASP A 135 -33.89 5.32 10.79
N GLU A 136 -32.87 5.15 9.97
CA GLU A 136 -32.74 5.82 8.66
C GLU A 136 -32.94 4.90 7.48
N ASP A 137 -32.95 3.60 7.67
CA ASP A 137 -33.15 2.58 6.63
C ASP A 137 -32.15 2.68 5.48
N GLU A 138 -30.88 3.05 5.75
CA GLU A 138 -29.91 3.39 4.73
C GLU A 138 -28.80 2.36 4.50
N PHE A 139 -29.08 1.13 4.44
CA PHE A 139 -28.06 0.17 3.99
C PHE A 139 -28.48 -0.58 2.77
#